data_5164f09ca25c53103168b41648b4e19b
#
_entry.id   5164f09ca25c53103168b41648b4e19b
#
_cell.length_a   1.000
_cell.length_b   1.000
_cell.length_c   1.000
_cell.angle_alpha   90.00
_cell.angle_beta   90.00
_cell.angle_gamma   90.00
#
_symmetry.space_group_name_H-M   'P 1'
#
loop_
_entity.id
_entity.type
_entity.pdbx_description
1 polymer ?
#
loop_
_entity_poly.entity_id
_entity_poly.type
_entity_poly.pdbx_seq_one_letter_code
_entity_poly.pdbx_strand_id
1 'polypeptide(L)'
;MEEPQPREESESELPQLDFEQCRVLGSLIEKELTTPEYYPMTLNALLNACNQKNNRSPKVNFSEEQVSQAIDQLRTKGLAFRMDLVGSRVPKFQHHSEKTLDLIKPERAILAELLNRGPQTGGQLRSRASRMFDFESLSDVEETVAEMQDRDEPLVMDMDPAPGQKERRWRHTLAPPPTVEESEVGAVYVPAPDPSIEKVESMETEFKELRDEVEALRYQVREMSDDFREFKKQ
;
A
#
# COMPACT_ATOMS: atom_id res chain seq x y z
N MET A 1 38.25 -31.38 24.39
CA MET A 1 37.14 -31.30 23.43
C MET A 1 36.21 -30.26 24.00
N GLU A 2 36.34 -29.03 23.53
CA GLU A 2 35.49 -27.91 23.90
C GLU A 2 34.19 -28.02 23.09
N GLU A 3 33.05 -28.13 23.78
CA GLU A 3 31.73 -28.11 23.12
C GLU A 3 31.52 -26.73 22.45
N PRO A 4 31.04 -26.68 21.22
CA PRO A 4 30.74 -25.40 20.58
C PRO A 4 29.61 -24.72 21.34
N GLN A 5 29.88 -23.55 21.87
CA GLN A 5 28.85 -22.68 22.47
C GLN A 5 27.80 -22.36 21.40
N PRO A 6 26.50 -22.37 21.73
CA PRO A 6 25.46 -21.93 20.83
C PRO A 6 25.76 -20.48 20.44
N ARG A 7 25.80 -20.21 19.13
CA ARG A 7 25.83 -18.84 18.62
C ARG A 7 24.60 -18.15 19.17
N GLU A 8 24.80 -17.10 19.94
CA GLU A 8 23.74 -16.15 20.28
C GLU A 8 23.18 -15.68 18.93
N GLU A 9 21.92 -15.97 18.67
CA GLU A 9 21.18 -15.38 17.56
C GLU A 9 21.22 -13.87 17.80
N SER A 10 22.00 -13.14 17.01
CA SER A 10 22.03 -11.68 17.07
C SER A 10 20.61 -11.22 16.76
N GLU A 11 19.92 -10.69 17.75
CA GLU A 11 18.63 -10.03 17.54
C GLU A 11 18.84 -9.01 16.41
N SER A 12 18.13 -9.17 15.31
CA SER A 12 18.16 -8.22 14.19
C SER A 12 17.77 -6.84 14.72
N GLU A 13 18.63 -5.84 14.53
CA GLU A 13 18.32 -4.46 14.89
C GLU A 13 17.25 -3.86 13.99
N LEU A 14 16.88 -4.54 12.88
CA LEU A 14 15.81 -4.11 12.00
C LEU A 14 14.45 -4.07 12.70
N PRO A 15 13.69 -2.98 12.54
CA PRO A 15 12.39 -2.85 13.15
C PRO A 15 11.41 -3.88 12.59
N GLN A 16 10.91 -4.76 13.44
CA GLN A 16 9.87 -5.73 13.05
C GLN A 16 8.52 -5.02 12.92
N LEU A 17 7.83 -5.26 11.80
CA LEU A 17 6.57 -4.64 11.44
C LEU A 17 5.45 -5.68 11.40
N ASP A 18 4.26 -5.28 11.80
CA ASP A 18 3.05 -6.03 11.52
C ASP A 18 2.53 -5.75 10.09
N PHE A 19 1.46 -6.41 9.72
CA PHE A 19 0.90 -6.31 8.37
C PHE A 19 0.37 -4.91 8.04
N GLU A 20 -0.29 -4.25 8.99
CA GLU A 20 -0.80 -2.88 8.85
C GLU A 20 0.35 -1.89 8.67
N GLN A 21 1.41 -2.01 9.47
CA GLN A 21 2.60 -1.18 9.36
C GLN A 21 3.31 -1.39 8.01
N CYS A 22 3.44 -2.63 7.55
CA CYS A 22 4.00 -2.93 6.23
C CYS A 22 3.19 -2.25 5.11
N ARG A 23 1.85 -2.35 5.15
CA ARG A 23 0.97 -1.73 4.16
C ARG A 23 1.06 -0.21 4.18
N VAL A 24 1.08 0.41 5.36
CA VAL A 24 1.18 1.86 5.53
C VAL A 24 2.54 2.36 5.02
N LEU A 25 3.65 1.73 5.42
CA LEU A 25 4.99 2.09 4.98
C LEU A 25 5.14 1.93 3.46
N GLY A 26 4.74 0.78 2.91
CA GLY A 26 4.80 0.51 1.48
C GLY A 26 3.95 1.50 0.66
N SER A 27 2.79 1.91 1.19
CA SER A 27 1.95 2.93 0.54
C SER A 27 2.59 4.32 0.57
N LEU A 28 3.24 4.72 1.66
CA LEU A 28 3.96 6.00 1.74
C LEU A 28 5.13 6.05 0.76
N ILE A 29 5.97 5.01 0.70
CA ILE A 29 7.09 4.93 -0.24
C ILE A 29 6.59 4.96 -1.69
N GLU A 30 5.57 4.16 -2.01
CA GLU A 30 4.97 4.14 -3.34
C GLU A 30 4.49 5.54 -3.76
N LYS A 31 3.77 6.25 -2.88
CA LYS A 31 3.19 7.56 -3.23
C LYS A 31 4.24 8.65 -3.34
N GLU A 32 5.31 8.62 -2.55
CA GLU A 32 6.45 9.51 -2.76
C GLU A 32 7.04 9.32 -4.17
N LEU A 33 7.20 8.08 -4.63
CA LEU A 33 7.85 7.79 -5.90
C LEU A 33 6.94 7.97 -7.12
N THR A 34 5.61 7.79 -6.96
CA THR A 34 4.67 7.84 -8.09
C THR A 34 3.89 9.14 -8.21
N THR A 35 3.64 9.83 -7.11
CA THR A 35 2.82 11.06 -7.04
C THR A 35 3.41 12.07 -6.07
N PRO A 36 4.67 12.53 -6.28
CA PRO A 36 5.37 13.41 -5.35
C PRO A 36 4.67 14.74 -5.13
N GLU A 37 3.86 15.21 -6.08
CA GLU A 37 3.07 16.43 -5.97
C GLU A 37 1.97 16.36 -4.88
N TYR A 38 1.54 15.14 -4.52
CA TYR A 38 0.56 14.90 -3.45
C TYR A 38 1.21 14.41 -2.15
N TYR A 39 2.52 14.42 -2.08
CA TYR A 39 3.30 13.99 -0.93
C TYR A 39 3.90 15.22 -0.19
N PRO A 40 3.94 15.24 1.15
CA PRO A 40 3.47 14.27 2.13
C PRO A 40 1.94 14.18 2.21
N MET A 41 1.42 13.03 2.71
CA MET A 41 0.00 12.66 2.64
C MET A 41 -0.77 12.98 3.93
N THR A 42 -2.04 13.36 3.80
CA THR A 42 -2.98 13.37 4.94
C THR A 42 -3.36 11.95 5.35
N LEU A 43 -3.90 11.76 6.56
CA LEU A 43 -4.36 10.45 7.02
C LEU A 43 -5.42 9.85 6.08
N ASN A 44 -6.40 10.64 5.62
CA ASN A 44 -7.40 10.18 4.67
C ASN A 44 -6.80 9.77 3.32
N ALA A 45 -5.83 10.51 2.78
CA ALA A 45 -5.14 10.13 1.56
C ALA A 45 -4.34 8.82 1.74
N LEU A 46 -3.73 8.63 2.90
CA LEU A 46 -3.00 7.41 3.25
C LEU A 46 -3.94 6.22 3.41
N LEU A 47 -5.09 6.39 4.08
CA LEU A 47 -6.14 5.38 4.18
C LEU A 47 -6.59 4.91 2.79
N ASN A 48 -6.89 5.85 1.89
CA ASN A 48 -7.26 5.53 0.51
C ASN A 48 -6.12 4.81 -0.24
N ALA A 49 -4.86 5.17 -0.01
CA ALA A 49 -3.71 4.50 -0.61
C ALA A 49 -3.54 3.06 -0.10
N CYS A 50 -3.76 2.79 1.19
CA CYS A 50 -3.71 1.45 1.77
C CYS A 50 -4.82 0.54 1.21
N ASN A 51 -6.03 1.07 1.05
CA ASN A 51 -7.24 0.35 0.63
C ASN A 51 -7.43 0.28 -0.90
N GLN A 52 -6.43 0.68 -1.70
CA GLN A 52 -6.52 0.59 -3.15
C GLN A 52 -6.84 -0.83 -3.62
N LYS A 53 -7.76 -0.97 -4.59
CA LYS A 53 -8.13 -2.26 -5.18
C LYS A 53 -7.05 -2.82 -6.11
N ASN A 54 -6.17 -1.96 -6.61
CA ASN A 54 -5.06 -2.30 -7.49
C ASN A 54 -3.72 -2.12 -6.76
N ASN A 55 -2.72 -2.89 -7.19
CA ASN A 55 -1.35 -2.81 -6.65
C ASN A 55 -1.25 -3.16 -5.16
N ARG A 56 -2.17 -3.95 -4.64
CA ARG A 56 -2.20 -4.46 -3.27
C ARG A 56 -2.51 -5.97 -3.26
N SER A 57 -1.80 -6.70 -2.41
CA SER A 57 -2.07 -8.12 -2.12
C SER A 57 -1.66 -8.41 -0.67
N PRO A 58 -2.59 -8.94 0.14
CA PRO A 58 -4.01 -9.04 -0.10
C PRO A 58 -4.69 -7.67 -0.22
N LYS A 59 -5.90 -7.63 -0.78
CA LYS A 59 -6.76 -6.45 -0.73
C LYS A 59 -7.30 -6.32 0.69
N VAL A 60 -7.31 -5.10 1.19
CA VAL A 60 -7.76 -4.78 2.56
C VAL A 60 -8.80 -3.67 2.54
N ASN A 61 -9.51 -3.54 3.65
CA ASN A 61 -10.37 -2.41 3.94
C ASN A 61 -10.07 -1.94 5.38
N PHE A 62 -8.91 -1.29 5.55
CA PHE A 62 -8.52 -0.75 6.85
C PHE A 62 -9.43 0.41 7.24
N SER A 63 -9.73 0.51 8.52
CA SER A 63 -10.35 1.69 9.11
C SER A 63 -9.34 2.82 9.28
N GLU A 64 -9.83 4.04 9.47
CA GLU A 64 -8.98 5.20 9.77
C GLU A 64 -8.18 4.98 11.07
N GLU A 65 -8.79 4.33 12.06
CA GLU A 65 -8.14 4.01 13.33
C GLU A 65 -6.96 3.06 13.15
N GLN A 66 -7.12 1.98 12.36
CA GLN A 66 -6.02 1.04 12.05
C GLN A 66 -4.85 1.76 11.37
N VAL A 67 -5.12 2.61 10.37
CA VAL A 67 -4.07 3.36 9.67
C VAL A 67 -3.42 4.39 10.60
N SER A 68 -4.21 5.06 11.46
CA SER A 68 -3.68 6.00 12.45
C SER A 68 -2.77 5.32 13.47
N GLN A 69 -3.16 4.15 13.97
CA GLN A 69 -2.35 3.38 14.89
C GLN A 69 -1.06 2.88 14.23
N ALA A 70 -1.15 2.35 13.02
CA ALA A 70 0.02 1.86 12.29
C ALA A 70 1.02 2.98 11.98
N ILE A 71 0.55 4.17 11.57
CA ILE A 71 1.45 5.30 11.31
C ILE A 71 2.11 5.82 12.58
N ASP A 72 1.41 5.83 13.72
CA ASP A 72 2.00 6.25 15.00
C ASP A 72 3.05 5.25 15.49
N GLN A 73 2.84 3.96 15.31
CA GLN A 73 3.83 2.91 15.59
C GLN A 73 5.06 3.02 14.66
N LEU A 74 4.87 3.29 13.36
CA LEU A 74 5.98 3.55 12.43
C LEU A 74 6.78 4.79 12.83
N ARG A 75 6.12 5.82 13.36
CA ARG A 75 6.79 7.01 13.90
C ARG A 75 7.66 6.68 15.12
N THR A 76 7.17 5.86 16.03
CA THR A 76 7.94 5.39 17.19
C THR A 76 9.19 4.59 16.75
N LYS A 77 9.08 3.84 15.64
CA LYS A 77 10.20 3.10 15.03
C LYS A 77 11.12 3.95 14.16
N GLY A 78 10.86 5.26 14.03
CA GLY A 78 11.66 6.18 13.20
C GLY A 78 11.47 6.00 11.68
N LEU A 79 10.48 5.21 11.26
CA LEU A 79 10.20 4.92 9.84
C LEU A 79 9.22 5.90 9.20
N ALA A 80 8.56 6.74 9.98
CA ALA A 80 7.65 7.77 9.50
C ALA A 80 7.71 9.04 10.36
N PHE A 81 7.27 10.16 9.77
CA PHE A 81 7.15 11.45 10.45
C PHE A 81 5.80 12.08 10.21
N ARG A 82 5.35 12.82 11.22
CA ARG A 82 4.24 13.76 11.10
C ARG A 82 4.80 15.15 10.79
N MET A 83 4.17 15.84 9.86
CA MET A 83 4.45 17.22 9.47
C MET A 83 3.23 18.10 9.69
N ASP A 84 3.39 19.14 10.50
CA ASP A 84 2.40 20.18 10.68
C ASP A 84 2.84 21.39 9.82
N LEU A 85 2.28 21.50 8.61
CA LEU A 85 2.63 22.56 7.65
C LEU A 85 1.95 23.88 8.01
N VAL A 86 2.68 24.99 7.94
CA VAL A 86 2.14 26.33 8.16
C VAL A 86 0.99 26.60 7.18
N GLY A 87 -0.19 26.94 7.72
CA GLY A 87 -1.39 27.17 6.91
C GLY A 87 -2.24 25.91 6.63
N SER A 88 -1.76 24.73 6.98
CA SER A 88 -2.55 23.50 6.91
C SER A 88 -3.22 23.21 8.26
N ARG A 89 -4.54 22.92 8.22
CA ARG A 89 -5.29 22.51 9.43
C ARG A 89 -5.17 21.01 9.70
N VAL A 90 -4.63 20.24 8.76
CA VAL A 90 -4.59 18.77 8.81
C VAL A 90 -3.14 18.34 8.77
N PRO A 91 -2.70 17.48 9.71
CA PRO A 91 -1.35 16.94 9.71
C PRO A 91 -1.12 16.08 8.46
N LYS A 92 0.12 16.06 8.00
CA LYS A 92 0.58 15.22 6.91
C LYS A 92 1.65 14.24 7.41
N PHE A 93 1.80 13.14 6.70
CA PHE A 93 2.72 12.07 7.04
C PHE A 93 3.65 11.75 5.87
N GLN A 94 4.90 11.46 6.19
CA GLN A 94 5.92 10.99 5.26
C GLN A 94 6.70 9.83 5.86
N HIS A 95 7.24 8.95 5.03
CA HIS A 95 8.19 7.95 5.48
C HIS A 95 9.59 8.54 5.67
N HIS A 96 10.45 7.78 6.35
CA HIS A 96 11.85 8.11 6.56
C HIS A 96 12.78 6.92 6.28
N SER A 97 12.27 5.93 5.57
CA SER A 97 12.98 4.68 5.32
C SER A 97 14.28 4.88 4.54
N GLU A 98 14.41 5.94 3.74
CA GLU A 98 15.65 6.26 3.03
C GLU A 98 16.84 6.48 4.00
N LYS A 99 16.60 7.08 5.17
CA LYS A 99 17.63 7.33 6.18
C LYS A 99 17.69 6.25 7.24
N THR A 100 16.52 5.76 7.69
CA THR A 100 16.45 4.75 8.75
C THR A 100 16.94 3.39 8.27
N LEU A 101 16.72 3.05 7.00
CA LEU A 101 17.13 1.79 6.38
C LEU A 101 18.23 1.97 5.33
N ASP A 102 18.77 3.17 5.19
CA ASP A 102 19.81 3.55 4.22
C ASP A 102 19.48 3.07 2.80
N LEU A 103 18.33 3.48 2.27
CA LEU A 103 17.79 3.01 1.00
C LEU A 103 17.97 4.03 -0.13
N ILE A 104 18.54 3.59 -1.24
CA ILE A 104 18.53 4.34 -2.50
C ILE A 104 17.18 4.14 -3.24
N LYS A 105 16.94 4.93 -4.27
CA LYS A 105 15.64 4.94 -4.98
C LYS A 105 15.21 3.58 -5.56
N PRO A 106 16.07 2.79 -6.27
CA PRO A 106 15.69 1.48 -6.76
C PRO A 106 15.33 0.51 -5.64
N GLU A 107 16.06 0.51 -4.53
CA GLU A 107 15.77 -0.33 -3.37
C GLU A 107 14.42 0.03 -2.72
N ARG A 108 14.11 1.34 -2.61
CA ARG A 108 12.79 1.81 -2.14
C ARG A 108 11.65 1.30 -3.05
N ALA A 109 11.86 1.29 -4.36
CA ALA A 109 10.86 0.78 -5.30
C ALA A 109 10.61 -0.72 -5.13
N ILE A 110 11.66 -1.52 -4.94
CA ILE A 110 11.56 -2.96 -4.65
C ILE A 110 10.90 -3.18 -3.30
N LEU A 111 11.36 -2.49 -2.25
CA LEU A 111 10.79 -2.64 -0.91
C LEU A 111 9.30 -2.27 -0.87
N ALA A 112 8.89 -1.18 -1.53
CA ALA A 112 7.49 -0.79 -1.61
C ALA A 112 6.60 -1.85 -2.27
N GLU A 113 7.09 -2.51 -3.33
CA GLU A 113 6.36 -3.60 -3.97
C GLU A 113 6.25 -4.83 -3.05
N LEU A 114 7.32 -5.20 -2.37
CA LEU A 114 7.32 -6.33 -1.44
C LEU A 114 6.42 -6.07 -0.23
N LEU A 115 6.42 -4.87 0.34
CA LEU A 115 5.55 -4.46 1.45
C LEU A 115 4.06 -4.43 1.05
N ASN A 116 3.75 -4.01 -0.18
CA ASN A 116 2.38 -3.87 -0.66
C ASN A 116 1.79 -5.18 -1.21
N ARG A 117 2.61 -6.13 -1.66
CA ARG A 117 2.14 -7.32 -2.38
C ARG A 117 2.70 -8.64 -1.86
N GLY A 118 3.62 -8.60 -0.89
CA GLY A 118 4.30 -9.79 -0.41
C GLY A 118 5.33 -10.33 -1.39
N PRO A 119 5.70 -11.63 -1.29
CA PRO A 119 6.78 -12.23 -2.06
C PRO A 119 6.56 -12.20 -3.56
N GLN A 120 7.62 -11.85 -4.34
CA GLN A 120 7.56 -11.70 -5.79
C GLN A 120 8.80 -12.26 -6.49
N THR A 121 8.64 -12.68 -7.76
CA THR A 121 9.76 -13.04 -8.65
C THR A 121 10.42 -11.78 -9.21
N GLY A 122 11.64 -11.89 -9.74
CA GLY A 122 12.36 -10.77 -10.38
C GLY A 122 11.58 -10.17 -11.54
N GLY A 123 10.96 -11.01 -12.37
CA GLY A 123 10.11 -10.54 -13.47
C GLY A 123 8.88 -9.76 -12.99
N GLN A 124 8.28 -10.17 -11.86
CA GLN A 124 7.18 -9.45 -11.23
C GLN A 124 7.64 -8.11 -10.64
N LEU A 125 8.79 -8.09 -9.95
CA LEU A 125 9.37 -6.86 -9.40
C LEU A 125 9.68 -5.87 -10.53
N ARG A 126 10.38 -6.29 -11.59
CA ARG A 126 10.66 -5.43 -12.73
C ARG A 126 9.40 -4.78 -13.30
N SER A 127 8.39 -5.60 -13.62
CA SER A 127 7.16 -5.13 -14.25
C SER A 127 6.35 -4.19 -13.35
N ARG A 128 6.30 -4.48 -12.04
CA ARG A 128 5.41 -3.76 -11.10
C ARG A 128 6.06 -2.52 -10.51
N ALA A 129 7.38 -2.55 -10.27
CA ALA A 129 8.13 -1.43 -9.75
C ALA A 129 8.43 -0.36 -10.81
N SER A 130 8.28 -0.65 -12.12
CA SER A 130 8.59 0.25 -13.24
C SER A 130 7.93 1.63 -13.13
N ARG A 131 6.79 1.74 -12.50
CA ARG A 131 6.10 3.02 -12.23
C ARG A 131 6.78 3.86 -11.14
N MET A 132 7.66 3.26 -10.32
CA MET A 132 8.41 3.91 -9.23
C MET A 132 9.86 4.13 -9.61
N PHE A 133 10.46 3.15 -10.29
CA PHE A 133 11.81 3.19 -10.82
C PHE A 133 11.89 2.33 -12.08
N ASP A 134 12.41 2.88 -13.18
CA ASP A 134 12.50 2.19 -14.46
C ASP A 134 13.78 1.35 -14.50
N PHE A 135 13.65 0.06 -14.21
CA PHE A 135 14.71 -0.94 -14.33
C PHE A 135 14.89 -1.31 -15.81
N GLU A 136 16.05 -1.06 -16.38
CA GLU A 136 16.33 -1.32 -17.80
C GLU A 136 16.28 -2.81 -18.12
N SER A 137 16.75 -3.66 -17.19
CA SER A 137 16.83 -5.11 -17.37
C SER A 137 16.35 -5.89 -16.14
N LEU A 138 16.20 -7.21 -16.29
CA LEU A 138 15.99 -8.10 -15.15
C LEU A 138 17.24 -8.16 -14.26
N SER A 139 18.44 -8.06 -14.87
CA SER A 139 19.71 -8.05 -14.15
C SER A 139 19.79 -6.91 -13.15
N ASP A 140 19.30 -5.70 -13.50
CA ASP A 140 19.33 -4.55 -12.60
C ASP A 140 18.47 -4.78 -11.34
N VAL A 141 17.33 -5.49 -11.52
CA VAL A 141 16.51 -5.91 -10.37
C VAL A 141 17.24 -6.92 -9.50
N GLU A 142 17.87 -7.92 -10.14
CA GLU A 142 18.61 -8.97 -9.43
C GLU A 142 19.83 -8.39 -8.70
N GLU A 143 20.55 -7.45 -9.31
CA GLU A 143 21.66 -6.72 -8.67
C GLU A 143 21.18 -5.91 -7.46
N THR A 144 20.10 -5.12 -7.63
CA THR A 144 19.52 -4.35 -6.53
C THR A 144 19.06 -5.26 -5.38
N VAL A 145 18.41 -6.38 -5.68
CA VAL A 145 18.00 -7.36 -4.67
C VAL A 145 19.21 -7.99 -3.98
N ALA A 146 20.26 -8.33 -4.73
CA ALA A 146 21.50 -8.88 -4.17
C ALA A 146 22.17 -7.88 -3.21
N GLU A 147 22.25 -6.60 -3.57
CA GLU A 147 22.75 -5.54 -2.68
C GLU A 147 21.92 -5.42 -1.39
N MET A 148 20.59 -5.55 -1.48
CA MET A 148 19.71 -5.53 -0.30
C MET A 148 19.86 -6.80 0.56
N GLN A 149 20.29 -7.93 -0.01
CA GLN A 149 20.54 -9.18 0.71
C GLN A 149 21.94 -9.24 1.38
N ASP A 150 22.94 -8.62 0.74
CA ASP A 150 24.34 -8.66 1.17
C ASP A 150 24.69 -7.60 2.23
N ARG A 151 23.69 -7.04 2.89
CA ARG A 151 23.84 -6.10 4.00
C ARG A 151 24.10 -6.86 5.31
N ASP A 152 24.75 -6.21 6.27
CA ASP A 152 24.90 -6.73 7.64
C ASP A 152 23.52 -7.11 8.23
N GLU A 153 22.51 -6.30 7.92
CA GLU A 153 21.09 -6.55 8.19
C GLU A 153 20.31 -6.63 6.88
N PRO A 154 20.12 -7.85 6.33
CA PRO A 154 19.44 -8.05 5.06
C PRO A 154 18.00 -7.53 5.07
N LEU A 155 17.63 -6.69 4.11
CA LEU A 155 16.27 -6.14 3.97
C LEU A 155 15.38 -7.00 3.09
N VAL A 156 15.97 -7.89 2.31
CA VAL A 156 15.30 -8.84 1.42
C VAL A 156 15.95 -10.20 1.59
N MET A 157 15.16 -11.24 1.47
CA MET A 157 15.66 -12.62 1.42
C MET A 157 14.91 -13.44 0.38
N ASP A 158 15.57 -14.42 -0.17
CA ASP A 158 14.93 -15.39 -1.06
C ASP A 158 14.08 -16.39 -0.28
N MET A 159 13.08 -16.88 -0.96
CA MET A 159 12.21 -17.94 -0.49
C MET A 159 12.41 -19.17 -1.37
N ASP A 160 12.35 -20.33 -0.75
CA ASP A 160 12.30 -21.59 -1.49
C ASP A 160 11.12 -21.57 -2.48
N PRO A 161 11.31 -22.08 -3.70
CA PRO A 161 10.23 -22.16 -4.66
C PRO A 161 9.06 -22.96 -4.08
N ALA A 162 7.84 -22.44 -4.20
CA ALA A 162 6.66 -23.18 -3.79
C ALA A 162 6.54 -24.49 -4.62
N PRO A 163 5.90 -25.54 -4.09
CA PRO A 163 5.74 -26.81 -4.81
C PRO A 163 5.18 -26.58 -6.23
N GLY A 164 5.92 -27.06 -7.25
CA GLY A 164 5.56 -26.86 -8.66
C GLY A 164 5.99 -25.54 -9.30
N GLN A 165 6.62 -24.63 -8.57
CA GLN A 165 7.20 -23.39 -9.09
C GLN A 165 8.71 -23.54 -9.22
N LYS A 166 9.27 -23.00 -10.33
CA LYS A 166 10.73 -23.07 -10.61
C LYS A 166 11.43 -21.73 -10.36
N GLU A 167 10.66 -20.64 -10.25
CA GLU A 167 11.21 -19.31 -10.13
C GLU A 167 11.44 -18.95 -8.66
N ARG A 168 12.62 -18.40 -8.38
CA ARG A 168 12.98 -17.82 -7.09
C ARG A 168 12.10 -16.62 -6.81
N ARG A 169 11.66 -16.48 -5.55
CA ARG A 169 10.92 -15.33 -5.04
C ARG A 169 11.68 -14.65 -3.94
N TRP A 170 11.51 -13.36 -3.80
CA TRP A 170 12.06 -12.58 -2.71
C TRP A 170 10.95 -11.99 -1.85
N ARG A 171 11.21 -11.92 -0.56
CA ARG A 171 10.39 -11.23 0.44
C ARG A 171 11.20 -10.20 1.22
N HIS A 172 10.57 -9.21 1.81
CA HIS A 172 11.24 -8.35 2.78
C HIS A 172 11.42 -9.07 4.13
N THR A 173 12.37 -8.58 4.94
CA THR A 173 12.72 -9.12 6.27
C THR A 173 12.09 -8.35 7.42
N LEU A 174 11.48 -7.19 7.13
CA LEU A 174 10.85 -6.31 8.14
C LEU A 174 9.62 -6.91 8.83
N ALA A 175 9.17 -8.08 8.42
CA ALA A 175 8.10 -8.83 9.10
C ALA A 175 8.47 -10.32 9.13
N PRO A 176 7.96 -11.09 10.10
CA PRO A 176 8.14 -12.53 10.12
C PRO A 176 7.62 -13.16 8.80
N PRO A 177 8.13 -14.34 8.40
CA PRO A 177 7.61 -15.03 7.23
C PRO A 177 6.12 -15.32 7.41
N PRO A 178 5.32 -15.22 6.33
CA PRO A 178 3.92 -15.61 6.40
C PRO A 178 3.82 -17.08 6.84
N THR A 179 2.89 -17.38 7.72
CA THR A 179 2.62 -18.76 8.14
C THR A 179 2.11 -19.58 6.97
N VAL A 180 2.29 -20.92 7.02
CA VAL A 180 1.86 -21.82 5.93
C VAL A 180 0.37 -21.65 5.59
N GLU A 181 -0.45 -21.36 6.60
CA GLU A 181 -1.89 -21.09 6.45
C GLU A 181 -2.18 -19.78 5.68
N GLU A 182 -1.33 -18.76 5.84
CA GLU A 182 -1.43 -17.50 5.09
C GLU A 182 -0.92 -17.62 3.64
N SER A 183 -0.08 -18.62 3.35
CA SER A 183 0.50 -18.83 2.01
C SER A 183 -0.42 -19.61 1.08
N GLU A 184 -1.25 -20.51 1.60
CA GLU A 184 -2.14 -21.39 0.83
C GLU A 184 -3.49 -20.75 0.52
N VAL A 185 -3.96 -19.90 1.41
CA VAL A 185 -5.13 -19.04 1.14
C VAL A 185 -4.51 -17.72 0.71
N GLY A 186 -4.62 -17.35 -0.57
CA GLY A 186 -4.32 -15.96 -0.96
C GLY A 186 -5.09 -15.10 0.02
N ALA A 187 -4.40 -14.63 1.09
CA ALA A 187 -5.02 -14.22 2.33
C ALA A 187 -6.07 -13.16 2.03
N VAL A 188 -7.31 -13.57 2.04
CA VAL A 188 -8.43 -12.65 2.15
C VAL A 188 -8.38 -12.25 3.63
N TYR A 189 -7.68 -11.14 3.92
CA TYR A 189 -7.89 -10.45 5.19
C TYR A 189 -9.39 -10.16 5.27
N VAL A 190 -10.08 -10.86 6.15
CA VAL A 190 -11.48 -10.58 6.49
C VAL A 190 -11.42 -9.68 7.72
N PRO A 191 -11.51 -8.34 7.55
CA PRO A 191 -11.66 -7.46 8.69
C PRO A 191 -12.96 -7.82 9.42
N ALA A 192 -12.97 -7.59 10.73
CA ALA A 192 -14.23 -7.57 11.47
C ALA A 192 -15.24 -6.68 10.70
N PRO A 193 -16.53 -7.04 10.65
CA PRO A 193 -17.51 -6.29 9.88
C PRO A 193 -17.51 -4.83 10.32
N ASP A 194 -17.06 -3.96 9.41
CA ASP A 194 -17.00 -2.52 9.63
C ASP A 194 -18.42 -1.96 9.40
N PRO A 195 -19.04 -1.33 10.41
CA PRO A 195 -20.37 -0.73 10.27
C PRO A 195 -20.42 0.38 9.22
N SER A 196 -19.27 0.82 8.69
CA SER A 196 -19.21 1.81 7.59
C SER A 196 -19.53 1.21 6.22
N ILE A 197 -19.46 -0.11 6.02
CA ILE A 197 -19.79 -0.76 4.74
C ILE A 197 -21.27 -0.63 4.44
N GLU A 198 -22.14 -0.88 5.42
CA GLU A 198 -23.59 -0.66 5.29
C GLU A 198 -23.92 0.78 4.93
N LYS A 199 -23.16 1.73 5.48
CA LYS A 199 -23.33 3.16 5.20
C LYS A 199 -22.90 3.55 3.79
N VAL A 200 -21.84 2.94 3.27
CA VAL A 200 -21.36 3.19 1.88
C VAL A 200 -22.34 2.60 0.87
N GLU A 201 -22.83 1.38 1.08
CA GLU A 201 -23.86 0.76 0.24
C GLU A 201 -25.19 1.55 0.26
N SER A 202 -25.57 2.07 1.43
CA SER A 202 -26.74 2.97 1.58
C SER A 202 -26.52 4.28 0.80
N MET A 203 -25.35 4.90 0.90
CA MET A 203 -25.02 6.12 0.16
C MET A 203 -24.94 5.90 -1.36
N GLU A 204 -24.43 4.76 -1.83
CA GLU A 204 -24.41 4.42 -3.25
C GLU A 204 -25.83 4.25 -3.80
N THR A 205 -26.72 3.68 -2.98
CA THR A 205 -28.14 3.51 -3.33
C THR A 205 -28.84 4.86 -3.40
N GLU A 206 -28.69 5.71 -2.38
CA GLU A 206 -29.22 7.09 -2.36
C GLU A 206 -28.69 7.93 -3.53
N PHE A 207 -27.40 7.79 -3.86
CA PHE A 207 -26.81 8.51 -4.98
C PHE A 207 -27.39 8.08 -6.34
N LYS A 208 -27.72 6.80 -6.47
CA LYS A 208 -28.38 6.28 -7.67
C LYS A 208 -29.80 6.80 -7.79
N GLU A 209 -30.56 6.76 -6.70
CA GLU A 209 -31.94 7.30 -6.66
C GLU A 209 -31.98 8.80 -6.97
N LEU A 210 -31.09 9.59 -6.36
CA LEU A 210 -31.00 11.02 -6.63
C LEU A 210 -30.62 11.32 -8.09
N ARG A 211 -29.78 10.51 -8.70
CA ARG A 211 -29.41 10.64 -10.11
C ARG A 211 -30.61 10.37 -11.02
N ASP A 212 -31.38 9.36 -10.72
CA ASP A 212 -32.58 8.99 -11.48
C ASP A 212 -33.68 10.07 -11.33
N GLU A 213 -33.84 10.68 -10.14
CA GLU A 213 -34.73 11.80 -9.89
C GLU A 213 -34.31 13.07 -10.67
N VAL A 214 -33.03 13.39 -10.71
CA VAL A 214 -32.48 14.51 -11.49
C VAL A 214 -32.74 14.30 -12.99
N GLU A 215 -32.64 13.07 -13.48
CA GLU A 215 -32.92 12.77 -14.89
C GLU A 215 -34.42 12.92 -15.22
N ALA A 216 -35.31 12.46 -14.34
CA ALA A 216 -36.74 12.65 -14.44
C ALA A 216 -37.16 14.13 -14.41
N LEU A 217 -36.59 14.92 -13.50
CA LEU A 217 -36.82 16.37 -13.43
C LEU A 217 -36.30 17.09 -14.68
N ARG A 218 -35.17 16.71 -15.25
CA ARG A 218 -34.68 17.25 -16.51
C ARG A 218 -35.61 16.96 -17.68
N TYR A 219 -36.22 15.78 -17.68
CA TYR A 219 -37.26 15.43 -18.71
C TYR A 219 -38.47 16.33 -18.58
N GLN A 220 -39.03 16.48 -17.37
CA GLN A 220 -40.18 17.36 -17.10
C GLN A 220 -39.91 18.83 -17.47
N VAL A 221 -38.74 19.34 -17.15
CA VAL A 221 -38.35 20.72 -17.53
C VAL A 221 -38.27 20.88 -19.05
N ARG A 222 -37.85 19.86 -19.81
CA ARG A 222 -37.88 19.90 -21.28
C ARG A 222 -39.29 19.93 -21.80
N GLU A 223 -40.18 19.05 -21.34
CA GLU A 223 -41.60 19.05 -21.74
C GLU A 223 -42.26 20.43 -21.48
N MET A 224 -42.12 20.95 -20.26
CA MET A 224 -42.64 22.28 -19.93
C MET A 224 -42.05 23.38 -20.83
N SER A 225 -40.76 23.31 -21.16
CA SER A 225 -40.11 24.25 -22.05
C SER A 225 -40.65 24.22 -23.47
N ASP A 226 -40.95 23.03 -23.96
CA ASP A 226 -41.48 22.82 -25.30
C ASP A 226 -42.97 23.26 -25.38
N ASP A 227 -43.77 22.92 -24.38
CA ASP A 227 -45.15 23.40 -24.21
C ASP A 227 -45.20 24.95 -24.15
N PHE A 228 -44.29 25.58 -23.41
CA PHE A 228 -44.20 27.02 -23.33
C PHE A 228 -43.80 27.66 -24.67
N ARG A 229 -42.97 27.02 -25.45
CA ARG A 229 -42.62 27.47 -26.82
C ARG A 229 -43.78 27.38 -27.77
N GLU A 230 -44.62 26.33 -27.68
CA GLU A 230 -45.83 26.22 -28.48
C GLU A 230 -46.88 27.25 -28.10
N PHE A 231 -47.06 27.49 -26.80
CA PHE A 231 -47.98 28.54 -26.31
C PHE A 231 -47.61 29.95 -26.80
N LYS A 232 -46.31 30.25 -26.88
CA LYS A 232 -45.84 31.56 -27.42
C LYS A 232 -46.00 31.72 -28.91
N LYS A 233 -46.32 30.70 -29.67
CA LYS A 233 -46.54 30.77 -31.12
C LYS A 233 -47.99 30.95 -31.50
N GLN A 234 -48.92 30.80 -30.56
CA GLN A 234 -50.33 31.18 -30.69
C GLN A 234 -50.59 32.65 -30.33
#